data_b5ca272fcf6c2d5f4e85f080509b88aa
#
_entry.id   b5ca272fcf6c2d5f4e85f080509b88aa
#
_cell.length_a   1.000
_cell.length_b   1.000
_cell.length_c   1.000
_cell.angle_alpha   90.00
_cell.angle_beta   90.00
_cell.angle_gamma   90.00
#
_symmetry.space_group_name_H-M   'P 1'
#
loop_
_entity.id
_entity.type
_entity.pdbx_description
1 polymer ?
#
loop_
_entity_poly.entity_id
_entity_poly.type
_entity_poly.pdbx_seq_one_letter_code
_entity_poly.pdbx_strand_id
1 'polypeptide(L)'
;IQALDYSNRDEDGSVGKIADSLSTEFRTKNNRKVYDGGGITPDLVIESETSSKILLSLFRERLFFDYATEFRLKNENILSAKDFKITDEMFLDFKNFLSDKEYEYETDTEKAYKKLKKVAKDENYFESMKNDFDLLVNKINDAKSDDLEKNKDFIKEILANEIVSRYYYQKGRIQ
;
A
#
# COMPACT_ATOMS: atom_id res chain seq x y z
N ILE A 1 15.93 24.00 -21.39
CA ILE A 1 14.93 22.90 -21.22
C ILE A 1 15.76 21.65 -20.91
N GLN A 2 15.67 21.16 -19.70
CA GLN A 2 16.33 19.92 -19.30
C GLN A 2 15.52 18.75 -19.89
N ALA A 3 16.13 17.94 -20.74
CA ALA A 3 15.55 16.72 -21.23
C ALA A 3 15.71 15.65 -20.14
N LEU A 4 14.66 15.37 -19.39
CA LEU A 4 14.57 14.20 -18.54
C LEU A 4 14.27 13.00 -19.45
N ASP A 5 15.10 11.95 -19.36
CA ASP A 5 14.83 10.70 -20.05
C ASP A 5 13.76 9.90 -19.28
N TYR A 6 12.52 10.03 -19.72
CA TYR A 6 11.38 9.31 -19.16
C TYR A 6 11.29 7.84 -19.61
N SER A 7 12.21 7.39 -20.46
CA SER A 7 12.19 6.01 -20.98
C SER A 7 12.76 5.00 -19.96
N ASN A 8 13.59 5.45 -19.03
CA ASN A 8 14.15 4.65 -17.95
C ASN A 8 13.62 5.16 -16.60
N ARG A 9 12.59 4.50 -16.07
CA ARG A 9 12.09 4.73 -14.72
C ARG A 9 12.54 3.63 -13.80
N ASP A 10 12.92 4.00 -12.57
CA ASP A 10 13.15 3.07 -11.49
C ASP A 10 11.83 2.39 -11.07
N GLU A 11 11.90 1.28 -10.34
CA GLU A 11 10.72 0.51 -9.90
C GLU A 11 9.73 1.33 -9.05
N ASP A 12 10.20 2.40 -8.42
CA ASP A 12 9.39 3.37 -7.66
C ASP A 12 8.72 4.44 -8.54
N GLY A 13 8.96 4.40 -9.87
CA GLY A 13 8.43 5.36 -10.84
C GLY A 13 9.23 6.66 -10.94
N SER A 14 10.31 6.82 -10.17
CA SER A 14 11.22 7.96 -10.27
C SER A 14 12.01 7.92 -11.57
N VAL A 15 12.41 9.07 -12.05
CA VAL A 15 13.35 9.16 -13.18
C VAL A 15 14.76 9.07 -12.62
N GLY A 16 15.54 8.11 -13.09
CA GLY A 16 16.90 7.83 -12.62
C GLY A 16 17.76 9.09 -12.50
N LYS A 17 18.55 9.16 -11.46
CA LYS A 17 19.49 10.29 -11.25
C LYS A 17 20.49 10.34 -12.39
N ILE A 18 20.69 11.53 -12.96
CA ILE A 18 21.81 11.77 -13.86
C ILE A 18 23.10 11.52 -13.07
N ALA A 19 24.04 10.80 -13.67
CA ALA A 19 25.32 10.49 -13.02
C ALA A 19 26.00 11.80 -12.59
N ASP A 20 26.54 11.83 -11.37
CA ASP A 20 27.20 13.02 -10.79
C ASP A 20 28.32 13.57 -11.70
N SER A 21 28.92 12.73 -12.55
CA SER A 21 29.91 13.09 -13.55
C SER A 21 29.38 13.95 -14.71
N LEU A 22 28.06 14.02 -14.87
CA LEU A 22 27.36 14.78 -15.92
C LEU A 22 26.62 15.99 -15.36
N SER A 23 26.69 16.24 -14.06
CA SER A 23 26.05 17.37 -13.39
C SER A 23 27.05 18.48 -13.04
N THR A 24 26.66 19.73 -13.19
CA THR A 24 27.48 20.91 -12.85
C THR A 24 26.99 21.48 -11.52
N GLU A 25 27.94 21.70 -10.57
CA GLU A 25 27.63 22.33 -9.29
C GLU A 25 27.47 23.85 -9.47
N PHE A 26 26.38 24.41 -8.99
CA PHE A 26 26.14 25.85 -8.84
C PHE A 26 25.89 26.19 -7.37
N ARG A 27 25.98 27.49 -7.05
CA ARG A 27 25.67 27.98 -5.71
C ARG A 27 24.61 29.07 -5.76
N THR A 28 23.64 28.92 -4.89
CA THR A 28 22.61 29.96 -4.68
C THR A 28 23.21 31.18 -4.00
N LYS A 29 22.47 32.30 -3.95
CA LYS A 29 22.85 33.54 -3.23
C LYS A 29 23.19 33.29 -1.75
N ASN A 30 22.60 32.27 -1.13
CA ASN A 30 22.86 31.85 0.25
C ASN A 30 23.92 30.74 0.35
N ASN A 31 24.75 30.54 -0.67
CA ASN A 31 25.84 29.60 -0.72
C ASN A 31 25.42 28.10 -0.64
N ARG A 32 24.14 27.80 -0.87
CA ARG A 32 23.65 26.41 -0.95
C ARG A 32 24.07 25.82 -2.30
N LYS A 33 24.61 24.61 -2.27
CA LYS A 33 24.93 23.85 -3.48
C LYS A 33 23.65 23.39 -4.18
N VAL A 34 23.60 23.55 -5.46
CA VAL A 34 22.56 23.05 -6.36
C VAL A 34 23.20 22.51 -7.61
N TYR A 35 22.59 21.53 -8.24
CA TYR A 35 23.12 20.84 -9.42
C TYR A 35 22.18 21.05 -10.59
N ASP A 36 22.74 21.15 -11.81
CA ASP A 36 21.95 21.06 -13.03
C ASP A 36 21.72 19.60 -13.41
N GLY A 37 20.77 19.34 -14.32
CA GLY A 37 20.66 18.03 -14.99
C GLY A 37 19.61 17.19 -14.30
N GLY A 38 18.82 17.12 -13.61
CA GLY A 38 17.85 16.17 -13.00
C GLY A 38 16.60 16.84 -12.40
N GLY A 39 16.40 18.13 -12.68
CA GLY A 39 15.33 18.89 -12.05
C GLY A 39 15.69 19.33 -10.62
N ILE A 40 14.70 19.57 -9.78
CA ILE A 40 14.91 19.95 -8.37
C ILE A 40 14.94 18.66 -7.54
N THR A 41 16.12 18.35 -6.97
CA THR A 41 16.24 17.22 -6.03
C THR A 41 15.62 17.64 -4.69
N PRO A 42 14.65 16.91 -4.15
CA PRO A 42 14.08 17.19 -2.85
C PRO A 42 15.11 16.98 -1.74
N ASP A 43 15.06 17.81 -0.69
CA ASP A 43 15.94 17.66 0.48
C ASP A 43 15.57 16.47 1.36
N LEU A 44 14.32 16.01 1.28
CA LEU A 44 13.77 14.85 1.97
C LEU A 44 13.12 13.94 0.94
N VAL A 45 13.65 12.74 0.81
CA VAL A 45 13.01 11.66 0.03
C VAL A 45 12.13 10.89 0.98
N ILE A 46 10.82 10.92 0.74
CA ILE A 46 9.87 10.04 1.42
C ILE A 46 9.67 8.83 0.52
N GLU A 47 10.15 7.69 0.98
CA GLU A 47 9.88 6.44 0.27
C GLU A 47 8.38 6.19 0.24
N SER A 48 7.85 5.93 -0.95
CA SER A 48 6.46 5.49 -1.10
C SER A 48 6.34 4.09 -0.50
N GLU A 49 5.62 3.96 0.61
CA GLU A 49 5.24 2.64 1.09
C GLU A 49 4.43 1.95 -0.01
N THR A 50 4.90 0.78 -0.42
CA THR A 50 4.20 -0.01 -1.44
C THR A 50 2.83 -0.37 -0.89
N SER A 51 1.77 0.20 -1.46
CA SER A 51 0.40 -0.07 -1.01
C SER A 51 0.14 -1.58 -1.04
N SER A 52 -0.17 -2.14 0.11
CA SER A 52 -0.50 -3.56 0.24
C SER A 52 -1.66 -3.93 -0.68
N LYS A 53 -1.55 -5.06 -1.38
CA LYS A 53 -2.58 -5.53 -2.33
C LYS A 53 -3.95 -5.72 -1.66
N ILE A 54 -3.97 -6.12 -0.38
CA ILE A 54 -5.20 -6.22 0.39
C ILE A 54 -5.84 -4.85 0.58
N LEU A 55 -5.07 -3.80 0.91
CA LEU A 55 -5.61 -2.45 1.08
C LEU A 55 -6.23 -1.94 -0.21
N LEU A 56 -5.55 -2.15 -1.35
CA LEU A 56 -6.08 -1.77 -2.66
C LEU A 56 -7.40 -2.50 -2.96
N SER A 57 -7.53 -3.78 -2.58
CA SER A 57 -8.77 -4.53 -2.74
C SER A 57 -9.88 -3.98 -1.86
N LEU A 58 -9.62 -3.74 -0.57
CA LEU A 58 -10.59 -3.16 0.36
C LEU A 58 -11.08 -1.77 -0.09
N PHE A 59 -10.18 -0.96 -0.67
CA PHE A 59 -10.56 0.33 -1.27
C PHE A 59 -11.41 0.16 -2.53
N ARG A 60 -11.03 -0.72 -3.43
CA ARG A 60 -11.74 -0.96 -4.69
C ARG A 60 -13.17 -1.42 -4.42
N GLU A 61 -13.34 -2.33 -3.47
CA GLU A 61 -14.65 -2.85 -3.06
C GLU A 61 -15.38 -1.91 -2.08
N ARG A 62 -14.82 -0.71 -1.76
CA ARG A 62 -15.40 0.32 -0.90
C ARG A 62 -15.70 -0.14 0.53
N LEU A 63 -15.05 -1.18 1.02
CA LEU A 63 -15.37 -1.80 2.32
C LEU A 63 -15.08 -0.89 3.52
N PHE A 64 -14.08 0.00 3.43
CA PHE A 64 -13.86 1.04 4.42
C PHE A 64 -15.03 2.02 4.49
N PHE A 65 -15.53 2.43 3.32
CA PHE A 65 -16.69 3.32 3.24
C PHE A 65 -17.95 2.67 3.81
N ASP A 66 -18.24 1.43 3.44
CA ASP A 66 -19.45 0.72 3.85
C ASP A 66 -19.44 0.48 5.36
N TYR A 67 -18.31 -0.01 5.92
CA TYR A 67 -18.15 -0.18 7.35
C TYR A 67 -18.34 1.14 8.12
N ALA A 68 -17.70 2.22 7.69
CA ALA A 68 -17.83 3.50 8.36
C ALA A 68 -19.28 4.04 8.31
N THR A 69 -20.03 3.71 7.27
CA THR A 69 -21.43 4.04 7.14
C THR A 69 -22.30 3.22 8.11
N GLU A 70 -22.08 1.90 8.18
CA GLU A 70 -22.75 1.04 9.16
C GLU A 70 -22.42 1.46 10.60
N PHE A 71 -21.16 1.77 10.87
CA PHE A 71 -20.73 2.27 12.18
C PHE A 71 -21.48 3.55 12.56
N ARG A 72 -21.62 4.49 11.62
CA ARG A 72 -22.36 5.74 11.84
C ARG A 72 -23.86 5.50 12.15
N LEU A 73 -24.45 4.51 11.52
CA LEU A 73 -25.86 4.15 11.77
C LEU A 73 -26.08 3.52 13.15
N LYS A 74 -25.09 2.78 13.65
CA LYS A 74 -25.15 2.12 14.97
C LYS A 74 -24.71 3.04 16.12
N ASN A 75 -23.95 4.10 15.84
CA ASN A 75 -23.38 4.99 16.85
C ASN A 75 -23.80 6.44 16.56
N GLU A 76 -24.60 7.01 17.41
CA GLU A 76 -25.12 8.38 17.23
C GLU A 76 -24.03 9.45 17.40
N ASN A 77 -23.09 9.22 18.30
CA ASN A 77 -22.02 10.14 18.64
C ASN A 77 -20.67 9.40 18.74
N ILE A 78 -19.57 10.12 18.48
CA ILE A 78 -18.20 9.68 18.74
C ILE A 78 -17.43 10.75 19.53
N LEU A 79 -16.24 10.41 20.00
CA LEU A 79 -15.29 11.38 20.57
C LEU A 79 -14.93 12.48 19.55
N SER A 80 -14.32 13.55 20.02
CA SER A 80 -13.83 14.61 19.13
C SER A 80 -12.93 14.04 18.03
N ALA A 81 -12.85 14.71 16.88
CA ALA A 81 -12.04 14.24 15.76
C ALA A 81 -10.55 13.97 16.11
N LYS A 82 -10.01 14.73 17.10
CA LYS A 82 -8.63 14.56 17.58
C LYS A 82 -8.45 13.36 18.52
N ASP A 83 -9.47 13.03 19.26
CA ASP A 83 -9.42 12.02 20.32
C ASP A 83 -9.92 10.66 19.85
N PHE A 84 -10.63 10.65 18.69
CA PHE A 84 -11.19 9.41 18.16
C PHE A 84 -10.08 8.52 17.58
N LYS A 85 -10.01 7.29 18.06
CA LYS A 85 -9.09 6.25 17.59
C LYS A 85 -9.82 4.93 17.48
N ILE A 86 -9.42 4.12 16.50
CA ILE A 86 -9.92 2.75 16.37
C ILE A 86 -9.27 1.87 17.43
N THR A 87 -10.09 1.29 18.30
CA THR A 87 -9.65 0.31 19.30
C THR A 87 -9.41 -1.06 18.66
N ASP A 88 -8.81 -1.99 19.41
CA ASP A 88 -8.67 -3.38 18.96
C ASP A 88 -10.02 -4.08 18.79
N GLU A 89 -11.01 -3.74 19.63
CA GLU A 89 -12.37 -4.25 19.53
C GLU A 89 -13.05 -3.76 18.24
N MET A 90 -12.90 -2.49 17.89
CA MET A 90 -13.43 -1.95 16.62
C MET A 90 -12.72 -2.57 15.40
N PHE A 91 -11.43 -2.84 15.50
CA PHE A 91 -10.71 -3.55 14.45
C PHE A 91 -11.20 -4.99 14.30
N LEU A 92 -11.48 -5.68 15.40
CA LEU A 92 -12.08 -7.02 15.37
C LEU A 92 -13.49 -6.98 14.76
N ASP A 93 -14.30 -5.98 15.09
CA ASP A 93 -15.63 -5.77 14.50
C ASP A 93 -15.52 -5.55 12.98
N PHE A 94 -14.52 -4.77 12.53
CA PHE A 94 -14.24 -4.63 11.11
C PHE A 94 -13.83 -5.95 10.45
N LYS A 95 -13.01 -6.78 11.10
CA LYS A 95 -12.67 -8.13 10.58
C LYS A 95 -13.92 -9.01 10.47
N ASN A 96 -14.82 -8.95 11.44
CA ASN A 96 -16.09 -9.67 11.40
C ASN A 96 -17.00 -9.15 10.27
N PHE A 97 -17.05 -7.83 10.06
CA PHE A 97 -17.74 -7.25 8.91
C PHE A 97 -17.20 -7.74 7.57
N LEU A 98 -15.89 -7.98 7.46
CA LEU A 98 -15.27 -8.49 6.25
C LEU A 98 -15.53 -9.98 5.99
N SER A 99 -15.99 -10.76 6.98
CA SER A 99 -16.11 -12.22 6.88
C SER A 99 -17.09 -12.70 5.81
N ASP A 100 -18.09 -11.89 5.48
CA ASP A 100 -19.12 -12.16 4.47
C ASP A 100 -18.95 -11.31 3.20
N LYS A 101 -17.84 -10.57 3.07
CA LYS A 101 -17.55 -9.69 1.93
C LYS A 101 -16.57 -10.34 0.96
N GLU A 102 -16.77 -10.07 -0.31
CA GLU A 102 -15.84 -10.46 -1.35
C GLU A 102 -14.78 -9.35 -1.55
N TYR A 103 -13.51 -9.67 -1.31
CA TYR A 103 -12.36 -8.80 -1.56
C TYR A 103 -11.16 -9.61 -2.01
N GLU A 104 -11.22 -10.06 -3.24
CA GLU A 104 -10.14 -10.84 -3.81
C GLU A 104 -8.97 -9.95 -4.25
N TYR A 105 -7.76 -10.43 -3.98
CA TYR A 105 -6.53 -9.83 -4.47
C TYR A 105 -5.49 -10.92 -4.75
N GLU A 106 -4.62 -10.64 -5.69
CA GLU A 106 -3.50 -11.50 -6.03
C GLU A 106 -2.19 -10.81 -5.69
N THR A 107 -1.37 -11.46 -4.86
CA THR A 107 -0.04 -10.95 -4.52
C THR A 107 0.94 -11.18 -5.65
N ASP A 108 2.03 -10.41 -5.68
CA ASP A 108 3.07 -10.62 -6.69
C ASP A 108 3.82 -11.94 -6.45
N THR A 109 3.86 -12.42 -5.20
CA THR A 109 4.33 -13.78 -4.85
C THR A 109 3.45 -14.87 -5.46
N GLU A 110 2.12 -14.73 -5.42
CA GLU A 110 1.20 -15.67 -6.07
C GLU A 110 1.38 -15.69 -7.59
N LYS A 111 1.58 -14.52 -8.20
CA LYS A 111 1.88 -14.42 -9.64
C LYS A 111 3.20 -15.11 -10.00
N ALA A 112 4.24 -14.86 -9.21
CA ALA A 112 5.55 -15.49 -9.41
C ALA A 112 5.46 -17.02 -9.25
N TYR A 113 4.73 -17.50 -8.23
CA TYR A 113 4.46 -18.92 -8.04
C TYR A 113 3.72 -19.54 -9.25
N LYS A 114 2.67 -18.89 -9.73
CA LYS A 114 1.91 -19.37 -10.91
C LYS A 114 2.80 -19.43 -12.15
N LYS A 115 3.65 -18.43 -12.34
CA LYS A 115 4.62 -18.37 -13.45
C LYS A 115 5.65 -19.50 -13.34
N LEU A 116 6.24 -19.68 -12.14
CA LEU A 116 7.20 -20.75 -11.88
C LEU A 116 6.59 -22.13 -12.13
N LYS A 117 5.36 -22.37 -11.60
CA LYS A 117 4.61 -23.61 -11.79
C LYS A 117 4.35 -23.90 -13.28
N LYS A 118 4.04 -22.86 -14.07
CA LYS A 118 3.85 -23.00 -15.51
C LYS A 118 5.15 -23.42 -16.20
N VAL A 119 6.25 -22.72 -15.93
CA VAL A 119 7.57 -23.04 -16.51
C VAL A 119 7.99 -24.47 -16.14
N ALA A 120 7.86 -24.87 -14.88
CA ALA A 120 8.19 -26.22 -14.43
C ALA A 120 7.37 -27.32 -15.16
N LYS A 121 6.11 -27.02 -15.50
CA LYS A 121 5.28 -27.93 -16.32
C LYS A 121 5.76 -27.99 -17.77
N ASP A 122 6.06 -26.86 -18.37
CA ASP A 122 6.51 -26.76 -19.76
C ASP A 122 7.88 -27.48 -19.95
N GLU A 123 8.72 -27.49 -18.91
CA GLU A 123 10.03 -28.18 -18.89
C GLU A 123 9.97 -29.62 -18.33
N ASN A 124 8.79 -30.12 -17.97
CA ASN A 124 8.57 -31.47 -17.40
C ASN A 124 9.24 -31.69 -16.01
N TYR A 125 9.55 -30.63 -15.25
CA TYR A 125 10.08 -30.74 -13.88
C TYR A 125 9.00 -30.81 -12.82
N PHE A 126 7.75 -30.43 -13.15
CA PHE A 126 6.67 -30.28 -12.17
C PHE A 126 6.41 -31.53 -11.33
N GLU A 127 6.39 -32.72 -11.95
CA GLU A 127 6.08 -33.94 -11.23
C GLU A 127 7.14 -34.32 -10.19
N SER A 128 8.41 -34.03 -10.45
CA SER A 128 9.50 -34.25 -9.49
C SER A 128 9.51 -33.25 -8.33
N MET A 129 8.90 -32.05 -8.53
CA MET A 129 8.86 -30.95 -7.56
C MET A 129 7.46 -30.74 -6.96
N LYS A 130 6.52 -31.63 -7.19
CA LYS A 130 5.12 -31.43 -6.83
C LYS A 130 4.91 -31.14 -5.35
N ASN A 131 5.57 -31.88 -4.47
CA ASN A 131 5.46 -31.68 -3.02
C ASN A 131 5.99 -30.30 -2.58
N ASP A 132 7.05 -29.81 -3.23
CA ASP A 132 7.63 -28.49 -2.93
C ASP A 132 6.67 -27.36 -3.38
N PHE A 133 6.02 -27.53 -4.53
CA PHE A 133 4.98 -26.62 -5.00
C PHE A 133 3.77 -26.58 -4.06
N ASP A 134 3.32 -27.75 -3.58
CA ASP A 134 2.20 -27.84 -2.64
C ASP A 134 2.56 -27.23 -1.28
N LEU A 135 3.78 -27.44 -0.79
CA LEU A 135 4.27 -26.80 0.42
C LEU A 135 4.37 -25.26 0.26
N LEU A 136 4.89 -24.81 -0.88
CA LEU A 136 5.05 -23.39 -1.15
C LEU A 136 3.71 -22.65 -1.24
N VAL A 137 2.70 -23.21 -1.93
CA VAL A 137 1.37 -22.59 -2.01
C VAL A 137 0.69 -22.51 -0.66
N ASN A 138 0.84 -23.53 0.20
CA ASN A 138 0.30 -23.50 1.55
C ASN A 138 0.95 -22.36 2.36
N LYS A 139 2.28 -22.22 2.32
CA LYS A 139 2.98 -21.13 2.99
C LYS A 139 2.59 -19.75 2.47
N ILE A 140 2.33 -19.60 1.16
CA ILE A 140 1.85 -18.35 0.58
C ILE A 140 0.44 -18.03 1.10
N ASN A 141 -0.45 -19.02 1.17
CA ASN A 141 -1.81 -18.84 1.68
C ASN A 141 -1.80 -18.49 3.18
N ASP A 142 -0.97 -19.17 3.98
CA ASP A 142 -0.82 -18.87 5.41
C ASP A 142 -0.31 -17.43 5.61
N ALA A 143 0.73 -17.04 4.87
CA ALA A 143 1.26 -15.67 4.94
C ALA A 143 0.22 -14.62 4.53
N LYS A 144 -0.64 -14.93 3.56
CA LYS A 144 -1.71 -14.06 3.08
C LYS A 144 -2.84 -13.91 4.11
N SER A 145 -3.14 -14.95 4.88
CA SER A 145 -4.16 -14.91 5.93
C SER A 145 -3.86 -13.86 7.01
N ASP A 146 -2.58 -13.52 7.21
CA ASP A 146 -2.11 -12.54 8.17
C ASP A 146 -2.06 -11.10 7.63
N ASP A 147 -2.41 -10.89 6.36
CA ASP A 147 -2.25 -9.57 5.72
C ASP A 147 -3.09 -8.47 6.38
N LEU A 148 -4.25 -8.79 6.95
CA LEU A 148 -5.02 -7.82 7.75
C LEU A 148 -4.29 -7.41 9.02
N GLU A 149 -3.68 -8.36 9.74
CA GLU A 149 -2.92 -8.06 10.96
C GLU A 149 -1.63 -7.29 10.65
N LYS A 150 -0.91 -7.64 9.58
CA LYS A 150 0.29 -6.92 9.15
C LYS A 150 0.01 -5.46 8.78
N ASN A 151 -1.19 -5.19 8.28
CA ASN A 151 -1.61 -3.83 7.90
C ASN A 151 -2.52 -3.17 8.95
N LYS A 152 -2.60 -3.71 10.17
CA LYS A 152 -3.54 -3.31 11.22
C LYS A 152 -3.51 -1.82 11.52
N ASP A 153 -2.33 -1.25 11.73
CA ASP A 153 -2.19 0.15 12.12
C ASP A 153 -2.65 1.08 11.00
N PHE A 154 -2.29 0.76 9.77
CA PHE A 154 -2.71 1.52 8.60
C PHE A 154 -4.23 1.40 8.33
N ILE A 155 -4.79 0.20 8.50
CA ILE A 155 -6.24 -0.02 8.42
C ILE A 155 -6.96 0.80 9.48
N LYS A 156 -6.47 0.83 10.71
CA LYS A 156 -7.04 1.63 11.80
C LYS A 156 -7.02 3.12 11.48
N GLU A 157 -5.96 3.63 10.89
CA GLU A 157 -5.86 5.02 10.47
C GLU A 157 -6.90 5.35 9.39
N ILE A 158 -7.02 4.50 8.36
CA ILE A 158 -8.03 4.67 7.30
C ILE A 158 -9.44 4.67 7.89
N LEU A 159 -9.74 3.69 8.74
CA LEU A 159 -11.06 3.57 9.39
C LEU A 159 -11.37 4.79 10.26
N ALA A 160 -10.41 5.28 11.04
CA ALA A 160 -10.58 6.48 11.83
C ALA A 160 -10.94 7.68 10.95
N ASN A 161 -10.19 7.90 9.87
CA ASN A 161 -10.43 8.97 8.92
C ASN A 161 -11.79 8.84 8.23
N GLU A 162 -12.19 7.63 7.82
CA GLU A 162 -13.48 7.38 7.19
C GLU A 162 -14.64 7.59 8.17
N ILE A 163 -14.54 7.10 9.42
CA ILE A 163 -15.56 7.29 10.44
C ILE A 163 -15.67 8.78 10.83
N VAL A 164 -14.55 9.43 11.18
CA VAL A 164 -14.54 10.85 11.55
C VAL A 164 -15.19 11.72 10.48
N SER A 165 -14.96 11.39 9.19
CA SER A 165 -15.57 12.15 8.10
C SER A 165 -17.10 12.08 8.06
N ARG A 166 -17.74 11.03 8.65
CA ARG A 166 -19.21 10.92 8.74
C ARG A 166 -19.82 11.80 9.82
N TYR A 167 -19.03 12.21 10.81
CA TYR A 167 -19.50 13.05 11.91
C TYR A 167 -19.05 14.51 11.76
N TYR A 168 -17.82 14.73 11.29
CA TYR A 168 -17.17 16.05 11.27
C TYR A 168 -16.84 16.55 9.87
N TYR A 169 -17.31 15.85 8.82
CA TYR A 169 -17.02 16.18 7.42
C TYR A 169 -15.51 16.24 7.12
N GLN A 170 -15.16 16.90 6.01
CA GLN A 170 -13.74 17.04 5.63
C GLN A 170 -12.88 17.80 6.64
N LYS A 171 -13.49 18.70 7.43
CA LYS A 171 -12.74 19.42 8.49
C LYS A 171 -12.19 18.51 9.58
N GLY A 172 -12.82 17.37 9.84
CA GLY A 172 -12.34 16.39 10.80
C GLY A 172 -11.09 15.64 10.38
N ARG A 173 -10.83 15.54 9.09
CA ARG A 173 -9.63 14.86 8.55
C ARG A 173 -8.34 15.66 8.65
N ILE A 174 -8.45 16.98 8.82
CA ILE A 174 -7.31 17.92 8.76
C ILE A 174 -6.82 18.29 10.18
N GLN A 175 -7.51 17.85 11.21
CA GLN A 175 -7.16 18.12 12.61
C GLN A 175 -6.28 17.05 13.21
#